data_bee24d849a4450ab82f197627b96257a
#
_entry.id   bee24d849a4450ab82f197627b96257a
#
_cell.length_a   1.000
_cell.length_b   1.000
_cell.length_c   1.000
_cell.angle_alpha   90.00
_cell.angle_beta   90.00
_cell.angle_gamma   90.00
#
_symmetry.space_group_name_H-M   'P 1'
#
loop_
_entity.id
_entity.type
_entity.pdbx_description
1 polymer ?
#
loop_
_entity_poly.entity_id
_entity_poly.type
_entity_poly.pdbx_seq_one_letter_code
_entity_poly.pdbx_strand_id
1 'polypeptide(L)'
;MPVDLPIRQIYGVLFTPDGRILLRIEKGICQLTGGKPEPWEPLKETLSREALEEANCRIDKIHTVGYQKVDDGEKVYAQLRFAALIREIGPAEPDPDRPGWTYGRILVSPERAIKLFPYGDISEPLIQAAIKIAKKYDFYHQENLPDEVLNDEILED
;
A
#
# COMPACT_ATOMS: atom_id res chain seq x y z
N MET A 1 -7.29 4.43 18.72
CA MET A 1 -6.21 5.32 18.30
C MET A 1 -6.62 6.76 18.57
N PRO A 2 -6.08 7.36 19.59
CA PRO A 2 -6.42 8.73 19.92
C PRO A 2 -5.62 9.65 19.01
N VAL A 3 -6.19 10.03 17.91
CA VAL A 3 -5.52 10.93 16.99
C VAL A 3 -6.23 12.25 17.03
N ASP A 4 -5.59 13.23 17.65
CA ASP A 4 -6.06 14.60 17.62
C ASP A 4 -5.62 15.29 16.33
N LEU A 5 -4.85 14.57 15.49
CA LEU A 5 -4.34 15.08 14.23
C LEU A 5 -5.29 14.74 13.09
N PRO A 6 -5.45 15.62 12.10
CA PRO A 6 -6.22 15.27 10.91
C PRO A 6 -5.52 14.15 10.14
N ILE A 7 -6.29 13.21 9.63
CA ILE A 7 -5.79 12.14 8.78
C ILE A 7 -5.81 12.64 7.34
N ARG A 8 -4.64 12.85 6.73
CA ARG A 8 -4.54 13.41 5.39
C ARG A 8 -4.06 12.43 4.34
N GLN A 9 -3.51 11.30 4.78
CA GLN A 9 -3.03 10.25 3.87
C GLN A 9 -3.34 8.89 4.46
N ILE A 10 -3.63 7.94 3.59
CA ILE A 10 -3.76 6.55 3.99
C ILE A 10 -2.89 5.69 3.06
N TYR A 11 -2.35 4.61 3.59
CA TYR A 11 -1.59 3.64 2.83
C TYR A 11 -1.93 2.24 3.28
N GLY A 12 -1.73 1.26 2.41
CA GLY A 12 -1.99 -0.13 2.74
C GLY A 12 -0.85 -1.05 2.38
N VAL A 13 -0.58 -1.99 3.28
CA VAL A 13 0.26 -3.14 3.00
C VAL A 13 -0.68 -4.21 2.46
N LEU A 14 -0.59 -4.49 1.17
CA LEU A 14 -1.52 -5.36 0.46
C LEU A 14 -0.90 -6.73 0.26
N PHE A 15 -1.48 -7.74 0.91
CA PHE A 15 -0.97 -9.11 0.87
C PHE A 15 -1.71 -9.96 -0.14
N THR A 16 -0.96 -10.75 -0.90
CA THR A 16 -1.55 -11.85 -1.67
C THR A 16 -1.84 -13.02 -0.74
N PRO A 17 -2.70 -13.97 -1.15
CA PRO A 17 -2.96 -15.16 -0.33
C PRO A 17 -1.71 -15.97 0.02
N ASP A 18 -0.65 -15.89 -0.79
CA ASP A 18 0.61 -16.59 -0.55
C ASP A 18 1.61 -15.79 0.30
N GLY A 19 1.21 -14.63 0.82
CA GLY A 19 2.04 -13.85 1.75
C GLY A 19 3.01 -12.90 1.11
N ARG A 20 2.89 -12.65 -0.20
CA ARG A 20 3.66 -11.59 -0.85
C ARG A 20 2.93 -10.26 -0.73
N ILE A 21 3.69 -9.18 -0.88
CA ILE A 21 3.17 -7.82 -0.80
C ILE A 21 3.24 -7.19 -2.18
N LEU A 22 2.16 -6.52 -2.58
CA LEU A 22 2.15 -5.76 -3.82
C LEU A 22 2.70 -4.35 -3.58
N LEU A 23 3.70 -3.99 -4.36
CA LEU A 23 4.27 -2.64 -4.36
C LEU A 23 4.03 -2.01 -5.73
N ARG A 24 3.71 -0.72 -5.74
CA ARG A 24 3.71 0.04 -6.98
C ARG A 24 5.09 0.67 -7.18
N ILE A 25 5.46 0.87 -8.43
CA ILE A 25 6.76 1.43 -8.80
C ILE A 25 6.53 2.70 -9.60
N GLU A 26 7.13 3.80 -9.14
CA GLU A 26 7.11 5.08 -9.84
C GLU A 26 8.53 5.60 -9.93
N LYS A 27 9.01 5.83 -11.15
CA LYS A 27 10.39 6.30 -11.39
C LYS A 27 11.42 5.43 -10.68
N GLY A 28 11.21 4.11 -10.75
CA GLY A 28 12.09 3.12 -10.15
C GLY A 28 11.97 2.95 -8.64
N ILE A 29 11.09 3.71 -7.99
CA ILE A 29 10.94 3.67 -6.53
C ILE A 29 9.71 2.86 -6.14
N CYS A 30 9.91 1.85 -5.29
CA CYS A 30 8.84 1.00 -4.79
C CYS A 30 8.14 1.67 -3.63
N GLN A 31 6.81 1.71 -3.69
CA GLN A 31 5.99 2.38 -2.69
C GLN A 31 4.74 1.57 -2.37
N LEU A 32 4.16 1.85 -1.22
CA LEU A 32 2.85 1.32 -0.87
C LEU A 32 1.77 2.02 -1.69
N THR A 33 0.65 1.32 -1.88
CA THR A 33 -0.55 1.89 -2.50
C THR A 33 -1.30 2.73 -1.48
N GLY A 34 -1.76 3.90 -1.89
CA GLY A 34 -2.52 4.78 -1.03
C GLY A 34 -2.68 6.17 -1.61
N GLY A 35 -3.20 7.08 -0.80
CA GLY A 35 -3.40 8.46 -1.22
C GLY A 35 -4.22 9.25 -0.21
N LYS A 36 -4.83 10.32 -0.69
CA LYS A 36 -5.61 11.24 0.12
C LYS A 36 -7.08 10.83 0.14
N PRO A 37 -7.71 10.76 1.33
CA PRO A 37 -9.15 10.54 1.39
C PRO A 37 -9.90 11.74 0.80
N GLU A 38 -11.01 11.45 0.15
CA GLU A 38 -11.98 12.48 -0.21
C GLU A 38 -12.71 12.94 1.05
N PRO A 39 -13.23 14.19 1.11
CA PRO A 39 -13.78 14.73 2.36
C PRO A 39 -14.88 13.90 3.01
N TRP A 40 -15.68 13.20 2.23
CA TRP A 40 -16.81 12.39 2.71
C TRP A 40 -16.50 10.90 2.74
N GLU A 41 -15.30 10.50 2.31
CA GLU A 41 -14.98 9.11 2.04
C GLU A 41 -14.55 8.38 3.32
N PRO A 42 -15.17 7.24 3.65
CA PRO A 42 -14.64 6.38 4.70
C PRO A 42 -13.22 5.94 4.36
N LEU A 43 -12.34 5.89 5.35
CA LEU A 43 -10.91 5.66 5.11
C LEU A 43 -10.60 4.31 4.46
N LYS A 44 -11.36 3.26 4.81
CA LYS A 44 -11.19 1.94 4.15
C LYS A 44 -11.58 1.99 2.68
N GLU A 45 -12.58 2.79 2.33
CA GLU A 45 -12.99 2.96 0.94
C GLU A 45 -11.95 3.75 0.15
N THR A 46 -11.24 4.68 0.82
CA THR A 46 -10.13 5.38 0.20
C THR A 46 -9.07 4.36 -0.24
N LEU A 47 -8.70 3.43 0.64
CA LEU A 47 -7.71 2.42 0.28
C LEU A 47 -8.20 1.56 -0.88
N SER A 48 -9.46 1.11 -0.84
CA SER A 48 -10.03 0.30 -1.93
C SER A 48 -9.98 1.04 -3.26
N ARG A 49 -10.32 2.33 -3.26
CA ARG A 49 -10.29 3.17 -4.47
C ARG A 49 -8.87 3.34 -4.98
N GLU A 50 -7.93 3.68 -4.11
CA GLU A 50 -6.53 3.86 -4.51
C GLU A 50 -5.91 2.55 -5.03
N ALA A 51 -6.28 1.41 -4.43
CA ALA A 51 -5.80 0.11 -4.90
C ALA A 51 -6.27 -0.16 -6.34
N LEU A 52 -7.51 0.22 -6.66
CA LEU A 52 -8.01 0.09 -8.03
C LEU A 52 -7.31 1.07 -8.98
N GLU A 53 -7.17 2.33 -8.58
CA GLU A 53 -6.60 3.37 -9.44
C GLU A 53 -5.10 3.16 -9.70
N GLU A 54 -4.34 2.82 -8.68
CA GLU A 54 -2.88 2.71 -8.79
C GLU A 54 -2.40 1.33 -9.20
N ALA A 55 -3.09 0.28 -8.77
CA ALA A 55 -2.62 -1.09 -8.94
C ALA A 55 -3.62 -2.02 -9.63
N ASN A 56 -4.81 -1.53 -9.96
CA ASN A 56 -5.90 -2.31 -10.53
C ASN A 56 -6.10 -3.63 -9.78
N CYS A 57 -6.18 -3.55 -8.47
CA CYS A 57 -6.45 -4.73 -7.65
C CYS A 57 -7.64 -4.49 -6.73
N ARG A 58 -8.36 -5.58 -6.43
CA ARG A 58 -9.47 -5.58 -5.50
C ARG A 58 -9.00 -6.16 -4.18
N ILE A 59 -9.34 -5.48 -3.10
CA ILE A 59 -8.92 -5.86 -1.76
C ILE A 59 -10.11 -6.02 -0.83
N ASP A 60 -9.92 -6.80 0.22
CA ASP A 60 -10.86 -6.88 1.34
C ASP A 60 -10.08 -7.17 2.63
N LYS A 61 -10.81 -7.49 3.72
CA LYS A 61 -10.21 -7.71 5.03
C LYS A 61 -9.29 -6.56 5.44
N ILE A 62 -9.77 -5.33 5.25
CA ILE A 62 -8.99 -4.13 5.53
C ILE A 62 -9.00 -3.86 7.03
N HIS A 63 -7.83 -3.86 7.66
CA HIS A 63 -7.68 -3.64 9.10
C HIS A 63 -6.61 -2.58 9.37
N THR A 64 -6.87 -1.76 10.36
CA THR A 64 -5.93 -0.71 10.79
C THR A 64 -4.66 -1.35 11.37
N VAL A 65 -3.51 -0.90 10.91
CA VAL A 65 -2.21 -1.25 11.48
C VAL A 65 -1.80 -0.22 12.52
N GLY A 66 -1.92 1.06 12.18
CA GLY A 66 -1.53 2.15 13.04
C GLY A 66 -1.43 3.46 12.26
N TYR A 67 -0.77 4.43 12.84
CA TYR A 67 -0.58 5.71 12.17
C TYR A 67 0.83 6.23 12.39
N GLN A 68 1.25 7.11 11.49
CA GLN A 68 2.51 7.83 11.56
C GLN A 68 2.21 9.32 11.64
N LYS A 69 2.78 9.99 12.62
CA LYS A 69 2.73 11.44 12.67
C LYS A 69 3.70 11.99 11.62
N VAL A 70 3.23 12.90 10.81
CA VAL A 70 4.03 13.57 9.80
C VAL A 70 4.05 15.06 10.08
N ASP A 71 5.24 15.64 10.12
CA ASP A 71 5.46 17.07 10.25
C ASP A 71 6.28 17.50 9.04
N ASP A 72 5.65 18.22 8.10
CA ASP A 72 6.31 18.65 6.88
C ASP A 72 6.85 20.09 6.95
N GLY A 73 6.88 20.66 8.17
CA GLY A 73 7.33 22.03 8.39
C GLY A 73 6.20 23.06 8.31
N GLU A 74 5.13 22.77 7.60
CA GLU A 74 3.95 23.64 7.49
C GLU A 74 2.74 23.04 8.21
N LYS A 75 2.58 21.73 8.13
CA LYS A 75 1.44 21.02 8.68
C LYS A 75 1.89 19.83 9.50
N VAL A 76 1.13 19.52 10.53
CA VAL A 76 1.29 18.30 11.30
C VAL A 76 0.02 17.48 11.10
N TYR A 77 0.15 16.27 10.62
CA TYR A 77 -0.99 15.41 10.31
C TYR A 77 -0.68 13.95 10.57
N ALA A 78 -1.70 13.12 10.53
CA ALA A 78 -1.54 11.68 10.66
C ALA A 78 -1.64 11.01 9.28
N GLN A 79 -0.78 10.03 9.08
CA GLN A 79 -0.82 9.11 7.97
C GLN A 79 -1.29 7.77 8.52
N LEU A 80 -2.45 7.31 8.08
CA LEU A 80 -3.02 6.06 8.57
C LEU A 80 -2.56 4.90 7.70
N ARG A 81 -2.30 3.76 8.32
CA ARG A 81 -1.85 2.56 7.63
C ARG A 81 -2.75 1.39 7.90
N PHE A 82 -3.03 0.64 6.84
CA PHE A 82 -3.86 -0.56 6.86
C PHE A 82 -3.06 -1.76 6.38
N ALA A 83 -3.54 -2.95 6.74
CA ALA A 83 -3.19 -4.20 6.08
C ALA A 83 -4.45 -4.73 5.43
N ALA A 84 -4.33 -5.34 4.26
CA ALA A 84 -5.48 -5.85 3.52
C ALA A 84 -5.09 -7.07 2.69
N LEU A 85 -6.10 -7.85 2.32
CA LEU A 85 -5.91 -9.03 1.46
C LEU A 85 -6.32 -8.69 0.03
N ILE A 86 -5.45 -9.05 -0.92
CA ILE A 86 -5.74 -8.91 -2.34
C ILE A 86 -6.58 -10.09 -2.79
N ARG A 87 -7.74 -9.81 -3.39
CA ARG A 87 -8.64 -10.82 -3.94
C ARG A 87 -8.44 -11.03 -5.43
N GLU A 88 -8.11 -9.96 -6.15
CA GLU A 88 -7.99 -10.01 -7.60
C GLU A 88 -6.98 -8.97 -8.06
N ILE A 89 -6.13 -9.34 -9.03
CA ILE A 89 -5.21 -8.43 -9.68
C ILE A 89 -5.57 -8.42 -11.16
N GLY A 90 -5.97 -7.24 -11.66
CA GLY A 90 -6.28 -7.05 -13.06
C GLY A 90 -5.05 -6.65 -13.89
N PRO A 91 -5.25 -6.40 -15.18
CA PRO A 91 -4.16 -5.94 -16.05
C PRO A 91 -3.71 -4.54 -15.65
N ALA A 92 -2.51 -4.16 -16.10
CA ALA A 92 -2.00 -2.82 -15.86
C ALA A 92 -2.87 -1.79 -16.60
N GLU A 93 -3.18 -0.70 -15.92
CA GLU A 93 -3.98 0.41 -16.50
C GLU A 93 -3.41 1.73 -16.02
N PRO A 94 -3.54 2.80 -16.84
CA PRO A 94 -3.12 4.13 -16.41
C PRO A 94 -3.90 4.61 -15.20
N ASP A 95 -3.22 5.35 -14.32
CA ASP A 95 -3.87 5.99 -13.19
C ASP A 95 -4.87 7.06 -13.74
N PRO A 96 -6.16 7.01 -13.35
CA PRO A 96 -7.13 8.00 -13.83
C PRO A 96 -6.75 9.44 -13.51
N ASP A 97 -6.02 9.66 -12.42
CA ASP A 97 -5.59 10.99 -12.01
C ASP A 97 -4.30 11.44 -12.69
N ARG A 98 -3.64 10.54 -13.42
CA ARG A 98 -2.37 10.84 -14.10
C ARG A 98 -2.35 10.18 -15.48
N PRO A 99 -3.10 10.73 -16.45
CA PRO A 99 -3.13 10.16 -17.80
C PRO A 99 -1.73 9.99 -18.38
N GLY A 100 -1.49 8.86 -19.01
CA GLY A 100 -0.18 8.52 -19.57
C GLY A 100 0.76 7.84 -18.56
N TRP A 101 0.35 7.72 -17.30
CA TRP A 101 1.18 7.12 -16.26
C TRP A 101 0.58 5.80 -15.83
N THR A 102 1.33 4.72 -16.05
CA THR A 102 0.99 3.39 -15.53
C THR A 102 2.10 2.99 -14.58
N TYR A 103 1.77 2.78 -13.32
CA TYR A 103 2.76 2.36 -12.34
C TYR A 103 3.22 0.93 -12.63
N GLY A 104 4.51 0.67 -12.39
CA GLY A 104 4.98 -0.70 -12.32
C GLY A 104 4.37 -1.39 -11.11
N ARG A 105 4.25 -2.70 -11.18
CA ARG A 105 3.72 -3.50 -10.06
C ARG A 105 4.58 -4.72 -9.87
N ILE A 106 4.92 -4.99 -8.62
CA ILE A 106 5.73 -6.15 -8.27
C ILE A 106 5.17 -6.81 -7.01
N LEU A 107 5.23 -8.13 -6.97
CA LEU A 107 4.93 -8.91 -5.77
C LEU A 107 6.25 -9.36 -5.18
N VAL A 108 6.44 -9.10 -3.88
CA VAL A 108 7.69 -9.41 -3.18
C VAL A 108 7.41 -10.00 -1.81
N SER A 109 8.37 -10.73 -1.26
CA SER A 109 8.29 -11.18 0.12
C SER A 109 8.34 -9.97 1.07
N PRO A 110 7.85 -10.10 2.30
CA PRO A 110 7.97 -9.03 3.29
C PRO A 110 9.41 -8.56 3.50
N GLU A 111 10.38 -9.48 3.52
CA GLU A 111 11.79 -9.14 3.67
C GLU A 111 12.31 -8.27 2.53
N ARG A 112 11.89 -8.58 1.30
CA ARG A 112 12.25 -7.78 0.13
C ARG A 112 11.59 -6.41 0.18
N ALA A 113 10.33 -6.35 0.61
CA ALA A 113 9.61 -5.08 0.72
C ALA A 113 10.36 -4.11 1.61
N ILE A 114 10.83 -4.58 2.77
CA ILE A 114 11.60 -3.75 3.71
C ILE A 114 12.82 -3.13 3.04
N LYS A 115 13.51 -3.90 2.21
CA LYS A 115 14.72 -3.44 1.51
C LYS A 115 14.43 -2.49 0.35
N LEU A 116 13.27 -2.64 -0.29
CA LEU A 116 12.91 -1.86 -1.47
C LEU A 116 12.27 -0.52 -1.13
N PHE A 117 11.70 -0.37 0.06
CA PHE A 117 11.07 0.89 0.46
C PHE A 117 12.09 2.00 0.70
N PRO A 118 11.74 3.24 0.33
CA PRO A 118 12.57 4.40 0.62
C PRO A 118 12.31 5.00 2.01
N TYR A 119 11.65 4.25 2.91
CA TYR A 119 11.14 4.78 4.17
C TYR A 119 12.14 4.70 5.34
N GLY A 120 13.32 4.13 5.11
CA GLY A 120 14.34 4.04 6.14
C GLY A 120 13.94 3.14 7.31
N ASP A 121 14.22 3.58 8.53
CA ASP A 121 14.06 2.78 9.74
C ASP A 121 12.62 2.40 10.06
N ILE A 122 11.63 3.06 9.48
CA ILE A 122 10.23 2.73 9.73
C ILE A 122 9.74 1.53 8.90
N SER A 123 10.50 1.11 7.89
CA SER A 123 10.09 0.04 6.98
C SER A 123 9.89 -1.30 7.69
N GLU A 124 10.86 -1.72 8.49
CA GLU A 124 10.75 -3.00 9.18
C GLU A 124 9.62 -3.03 10.21
N PRO A 125 9.50 -2.04 11.13
CA PRO A 125 8.38 -2.02 12.06
C PRO A 125 7.01 -1.99 11.38
N LEU A 126 6.90 -1.26 10.27
CA LEU A 126 5.65 -1.18 9.50
C LEU A 126 5.26 -2.56 8.97
N ILE A 127 6.18 -3.25 8.32
CA ILE A 127 5.89 -4.56 7.72
C ILE A 127 5.61 -5.59 8.81
N GLN A 128 6.36 -5.59 9.90
CA GLN A 128 6.13 -6.51 11.02
C GLN A 128 4.76 -6.28 11.66
N ALA A 129 4.36 -5.02 11.84
CA ALA A 129 3.04 -4.69 12.37
C ALA A 129 1.93 -5.15 11.43
N ALA A 130 2.11 -4.97 10.11
CA ALA A 130 1.14 -5.40 9.12
C ALA A 130 0.99 -6.93 9.12
N ILE A 131 2.10 -7.67 9.21
CA ILE A 131 2.07 -9.13 9.29
C ILE A 131 1.31 -9.58 10.54
N LYS A 132 1.56 -8.94 11.68
CA LYS A 132 0.87 -9.25 12.92
C LYS A 132 -0.65 -9.10 12.78
N ILE A 133 -1.09 -8.03 12.14
CA ILE A 133 -2.51 -7.79 11.87
C ILE A 133 -3.05 -8.86 10.91
N ALA A 134 -2.33 -9.16 9.84
CA ALA A 134 -2.76 -10.16 8.86
C ALA A 134 -2.88 -11.55 9.48
N LYS A 135 -1.98 -11.91 10.40
CA LYS A 135 -2.06 -13.17 11.15
C LYS A 135 -3.25 -13.18 12.10
N LYS A 136 -3.50 -12.08 12.80
CA LYS A 136 -4.62 -11.96 13.73
C LYS A 136 -5.96 -12.19 13.05
N TYR A 137 -6.10 -11.70 11.83
CA TYR A 137 -7.34 -11.81 11.05
C TYR A 137 -7.30 -12.89 9.99
N ASP A 138 -6.31 -13.78 10.09
CA ASP A 138 -6.21 -15.03 9.34
C ASP A 138 -6.12 -14.85 7.81
N PHE A 139 -5.34 -13.88 7.36
CA PHE A 139 -5.09 -13.71 5.94
C PHE A 139 -3.59 -13.62 5.57
N TYR A 140 -2.70 -14.12 6.43
CA TYR A 140 -1.29 -14.18 6.11
C TYR A 140 -0.79 -15.63 6.10
N HIS A 141 -0.32 -16.07 4.94
CA HIS A 141 0.29 -17.38 4.76
C HIS A 141 1.57 -17.19 3.96
N GLN A 142 2.71 -17.50 4.58
CA GLN A 142 4.01 -17.31 3.92
C GLN A 142 4.40 -18.57 3.17
N GLU A 143 4.56 -18.45 1.84
CA GLU A 143 4.94 -19.57 0.98
C GLU A 143 6.34 -19.41 0.36
N ASN A 144 7.08 -18.37 0.74
CA ASN A 144 8.47 -18.14 0.27
C ASN A 144 8.63 -18.15 -1.25
N LEU A 145 7.66 -17.56 -1.95
CA LEU A 145 7.71 -17.45 -3.40
C LEU A 145 8.65 -16.33 -3.84
N PRO A 146 9.25 -16.45 -5.04
CA PRO A 146 10.14 -15.41 -5.54
C PRO A 146 9.39 -14.13 -5.90
N ASP A 147 10.14 -13.05 -6.11
CA ASP A 147 9.59 -11.80 -6.61
C ASP A 147 8.93 -12.05 -7.98
N GLU A 148 7.85 -11.33 -8.23
CA GLU A 148 7.14 -11.43 -9.50
C GLU A 148 6.81 -10.02 -10.00
N VAL A 149 7.46 -9.62 -11.08
CA VAL A 149 7.13 -8.35 -11.75
C VAL A 149 5.85 -8.56 -12.54
N LEU A 150 4.80 -7.86 -12.16
CA LEU A 150 3.51 -7.97 -12.86
C LEU A 150 3.52 -7.16 -14.14
N ASN A 151 4.13 -5.98 -14.11
CA ASN A 151 4.32 -5.12 -15.27
C ASN A 151 5.35 -4.04 -14.96
N ASP A 152 6.00 -3.55 -16.01
CA ASP A 152 6.90 -2.41 -15.90
C ASP A 152 6.10 -1.10 -15.91
N GLU A 153 6.69 -0.04 -15.37
CA GLU A 153 6.06 1.26 -15.41
C GLU A 153 6.11 1.90 -16.78
N ILE A 154 5.09 2.71 -17.10
CA ILE A 154 5.03 3.50 -18.32
C ILE A 154 4.73 4.93 -17.86
N LEU A 155 5.70 5.82 -18.06
CA LEU A 155 5.60 7.21 -17.64
C LEU A 155 5.70 8.08 -18.87
N GLU A 156 4.55 8.42 -19.45
CA GLU A 156 4.47 9.25 -20.65
C GLU A 156 4.08 10.69 -20.27
N ASP A 157 4.77 11.64 -20.86
CA ASP A 157 4.47 13.06 -20.66
C ASP A 157 3.27 13.50 -21.50
#